data_e197eadd5f3f95b95b0ea582183c77e6
#
_entry.id   e197eadd5f3f95b95b0ea582183c77e6
#
_cell.length_a   1.000
_cell.length_b   1.000
_cell.length_c   1.000
_cell.angle_alpha   90.00
_cell.angle_beta   90.00
_cell.angle_gamma   90.00
#
_symmetry.space_group_name_H-M   'P 1'
#
loop_
_entity.id
_entity.type
_entity.pdbx_description
1 polymer ?
#
loop_
_entity_poly.entity_id
_entity_poly.type
_entity_poly.pdbx_seq_one_letter_code
_entity_poly.pdbx_strand_id
1 'polypeptide(L)'
;MYLSIITATYNRGYIIGNLYKSLEIQTIKDFEWIIVDDGSKDDTESLYKKWIQQNKLFDIKYIKQNNGGKHRALNRGIKEAKGDYIIIVDSDDYLESNAIELILKWINSIKNEEKIGAVAGNKKFENGKMIGNYPRNRLYIDCYYTKRKKYKIKGDKSEVFKRELLLKFPFKEFENENFLPESTVWNKIAEAGYKIRYFPENICICRYLEDGLTKNIKNLILNNFKGYTYYEKINYKTLSFPYNYLAISRFITIAKQKK
;
A
#
# COMPACT_ATOMS: atom_id res chain seq x y z
N MET A 1 7.25 -16.14 12.36
CA MET A 1 6.92 -14.76 11.88
C MET A 1 6.49 -14.91 10.44
N TYR A 2 5.28 -14.55 10.10
CA TYR A 2 4.68 -14.83 8.79
C TYR A 2 4.25 -13.54 8.11
N LEU A 3 4.42 -13.43 6.79
CA LEU A 3 4.09 -12.24 6.01
C LEU A 3 2.84 -12.49 5.17
N SER A 4 1.89 -11.57 5.18
CA SER A 4 0.78 -11.57 4.24
C SER A 4 0.99 -10.49 3.18
N ILE A 5 0.90 -10.87 1.92
CA ILE A 5 0.87 -9.95 0.78
C ILE A 5 -0.60 -9.76 0.40
N ILE A 6 -1.08 -8.51 0.39
CA ILE A 6 -2.46 -8.21 0.02
C ILE A 6 -2.48 -7.44 -1.30
N THR A 7 -3.27 -7.92 -2.24
CA THR A 7 -3.51 -7.27 -3.53
C THR A 7 -5.00 -7.05 -3.72
N ALA A 8 -5.43 -5.78 -3.82
CA ALA A 8 -6.73 -5.43 -4.33
C ALA A 8 -6.67 -5.38 -5.87
N THR A 9 -7.61 -6.02 -6.55
CA THR A 9 -7.64 -6.08 -8.01
C THR A 9 -9.04 -5.78 -8.56
N TYR A 10 -9.10 -5.14 -9.73
CA TYR A 10 -10.34 -4.90 -10.46
C TYR A 10 -10.05 -4.80 -11.96
N ASN A 11 -10.51 -5.78 -12.76
CA ASN A 11 -10.27 -5.87 -14.20
C ASN A 11 -8.78 -5.78 -14.58
N ARG A 12 -7.93 -6.60 -13.95
CA ARG A 12 -6.46 -6.61 -14.12
C ARG A 12 -5.91 -7.95 -14.63
N GLY A 13 -6.76 -8.81 -15.19
CA GLY A 13 -6.33 -10.11 -15.75
C GLY A 13 -5.17 -9.99 -16.72
N TYR A 14 -5.14 -8.94 -17.52
CA TYR A 14 -4.10 -8.69 -18.52
C TYR A 14 -2.69 -8.39 -17.95
N ILE A 15 -2.56 -7.99 -16.68
CA ILE A 15 -1.28 -7.55 -16.11
C ILE A 15 -0.86 -8.27 -14.82
N ILE A 16 -1.82 -8.74 -14.04
CA ILE A 16 -1.58 -9.31 -12.69
C ILE A 16 -0.61 -10.49 -12.71
N GLY A 17 -0.44 -11.15 -13.84
CA GLY A 17 0.51 -12.24 -14.04
C GLY A 17 1.97 -11.86 -13.77
N ASN A 18 2.34 -10.59 -13.87
CA ASN A 18 3.69 -10.12 -13.52
C ASN A 18 3.95 -10.21 -12.03
N LEU A 19 2.94 -9.79 -11.21
CA LEU A 19 3.03 -9.94 -9.76
C LEU A 19 3.12 -11.43 -9.40
N TYR A 20 2.24 -12.29 -9.93
CA TYR A 20 2.29 -13.73 -9.66
C TYR A 20 3.69 -14.33 -9.95
N LYS A 21 4.26 -14.07 -11.13
CA LYS A 21 5.61 -14.54 -11.49
C LYS A 21 6.69 -14.02 -10.52
N SER A 22 6.57 -12.77 -10.07
CA SER A 22 7.53 -12.21 -9.12
C SER A 22 7.46 -12.89 -7.74
N LEU A 23 6.28 -13.40 -7.36
CA LEU A 23 6.12 -14.20 -6.13
C LEU A 23 6.67 -15.62 -6.29
N GLU A 24 6.53 -16.21 -7.49
CA GLU A 24 7.11 -17.53 -7.78
C GLU A 24 8.64 -17.55 -7.69
N ILE A 25 9.31 -16.46 -8.04
CA ILE A 25 10.79 -16.38 -8.02
C ILE A 25 11.38 -15.84 -6.72
N GLN A 26 10.57 -15.54 -5.68
CA GLN A 26 11.12 -15.08 -4.41
C GLN A 26 12.10 -16.09 -3.83
N THR A 27 13.18 -15.61 -3.20
CA THR A 27 14.19 -16.47 -2.54
C THR A 27 13.62 -17.19 -1.32
N ILE A 28 12.64 -16.61 -0.65
CA ILE A 28 11.92 -17.17 0.50
C ILE A 28 10.44 -17.27 0.21
N LYS A 29 9.80 -18.40 0.57
CA LYS A 29 8.37 -18.69 0.32
C LYS A 29 7.51 -18.65 1.58
N ASP A 30 8.04 -18.15 2.70
CA ASP A 30 7.32 -18.07 3.98
C ASP A 30 6.37 -16.86 4.02
N PHE A 31 5.37 -16.88 3.11
CA PHE A 31 4.32 -15.87 2.99
C PHE A 31 3.03 -16.45 2.42
N GLU A 32 1.93 -15.75 2.62
CA GLU A 32 0.67 -15.96 1.89
C GLU A 32 0.39 -14.79 0.96
N TRP A 33 -0.31 -15.05 -0.14
CA TRP A 33 -0.84 -14.02 -1.03
C TRP A 33 -2.36 -13.99 -1.00
N ILE A 34 -2.93 -12.89 -0.52
CA ILE A 34 -4.37 -12.68 -0.44
C ILE A 34 -4.78 -11.68 -1.52
N ILE A 35 -5.60 -12.16 -2.44
CA ILE A 35 -6.15 -11.38 -3.52
C ILE A 35 -7.60 -11.06 -3.21
N VAL A 36 -7.93 -9.77 -3.18
CA VAL A 36 -9.31 -9.33 -3.06
C VAL A 36 -9.74 -8.71 -4.39
N ASP A 37 -10.55 -9.46 -5.13
CA ASP A 37 -11.15 -9.03 -6.39
C ASP A 37 -12.39 -8.19 -6.10
N ASP A 38 -12.29 -6.92 -6.41
CA ASP A 38 -13.34 -5.93 -6.20
C ASP A 38 -14.40 -5.94 -7.31
N GLY A 39 -14.82 -7.13 -7.74
CA GLY A 39 -15.92 -7.34 -8.68
C GLY A 39 -15.51 -7.32 -10.15
N SER A 40 -14.34 -7.87 -10.50
CA SER A 40 -13.89 -7.98 -11.90
C SER A 40 -14.88 -8.72 -12.79
N LYS A 41 -14.93 -8.28 -14.05
CA LYS A 41 -15.77 -8.84 -15.12
C LYS A 41 -14.95 -9.46 -16.25
N ASP A 42 -13.64 -9.30 -16.21
CA ASP A 42 -12.66 -9.89 -17.12
C ASP A 42 -12.27 -11.32 -16.66
N ASP A 43 -11.21 -11.87 -17.21
CA ASP A 43 -10.68 -13.19 -16.92
C ASP A 43 -9.89 -13.30 -15.60
N THR A 44 -9.83 -12.23 -14.79
CA THR A 44 -9.11 -12.18 -13.52
C THR A 44 -9.40 -13.39 -12.64
N GLU A 45 -10.68 -13.74 -12.43
CA GLU A 45 -11.08 -14.85 -11.57
C GLU A 45 -10.55 -16.20 -12.09
N SER A 46 -10.62 -16.42 -13.40
CA SER A 46 -10.17 -17.68 -14.01
C SER A 46 -8.68 -17.89 -13.88
N LEU A 47 -7.89 -16.80 -14.00
CA LEU A 47 -6.43 -16.83 -13.78
C LEU A 47 -6.07 -17.24 -12.35
N TYR A 48 -6.72 -16.67 -11.35
CA TYR A 48 -6.46 -17.03 -9.96
C TYR A 48 -6.85 -18.46 -9.62
N LYS A 49 -7.98 -18.95 -10.11
CA LYS A 49 -8.39 -20.37 -9.94
C LYS A 49 -7.32 -21.30 -10.51
N LYS A 50 -6.76 -20.99 -11.67
CA LYS A 50 -5.66 -21.73 -12.28
C LYS A 50 -4.42 -21.71 -11.39
N TRP A 51 -3.99 -20.54 -10.90
CA TRP A 51 -2.80 -20.42 -10.05
C TRP A 51 -2.95 -21.16 -8.71
N ILE A 52 -4.12 -21.07 -8.05
CA ILE A 52 -4.38 -21.81 -6.81
C ILE A 52 -4.23 -23.33 -7.02
N GLN A 53 -4.66 -23.85 -8.17
CA GLN A 53 -4.52 -25.28 -8.49
C GLN A 53 -3.07 -25.68 -8.79
N GLN A 54 -2.33 -24.83 -9.48
CA GLN A 54 -0.96 -25.12 -9.98
C GLN A 54 0.13 -24.78 -8.98
N ASN A 55 -0.03 -23.72 -8.21
CA ASN A 55 0.98 -23.26 -7.26
C ASN A 55 1.08 -24.19 -6.05
N LYS A 56 2.32 -24.56 -5.69
CA LYS A 56 2.66 -25.38 -4.49
C LYS A 56 3.75 -24.71 -3.63
N LEU A 57 4.09 -23.46 -3.93
CA LEU A 57 5.24 -22.78 -3.33
C LEU A 57 4.85 -21.94 -2.12
N PHE A 58 3.65 -21.36 -2.14
CA PHE A 58 3.13 -20.49 -1.09
C PHE A 58 1.59 -20.51 -1.10
N ASP A 59 0.96 -20.11 -0.01
CA ASP A 59 -0.50 -20.06 0.10
C ASP A 59 -1.08 -18.93 -0.74
N ILE A 60 -2.11 -19.24 -1.54
CA ILE A 60 -2.89 -18.25 -2.31
C ILE A 60 -4.33 -18.29 -1.83
N LYS A 61 -4.87 -17.15 -1.42
CA LYS A 61 -6.28 -16.97 -1.06
C LYS A 61 -6.92 -15.96 -2.00
N TYR A 62 -7.97 -16.37 -2.70
CA TYR A 62 -8.76 -15.50 -3.57
C TYR A 62 -10.13 -15.22 -2.94
N ILE A 63 -10.50 -13.94 -2.90
CA ILE A 63 -11.76 -13.46 -2.34
C ILE A 63 -12.40 -12.52 -3.35
N LYS A 64 -13.62 -12.79 -3.77
CA LYS A 64 -14.41 -11.89 -4.63
C LYS A 64 -15.43 -11.13 -3.81
N GLN A 65 -15.63 -9.85 -4.12
CA GLN A 65 -16.64 -9.00 -3.52
C GLN A 65 -17.33 -8.13 -4.57
N ASN A 66 -18.43 -7.50 -4.21
CA ASN A 66 -19.03 -6.46 -5.04
C ASN A 66 -18.11 -5.23 -5.07
N ASN A 67 -18.02 -4.57 -6.24
CA ASN A 67 -17.17 -3.41 -6.39
C ASN A 67 -17.50 -2.31 -5.36
N GLY A 68 -16.53 -1.97 -4.57
CA GLY A 68 -16.64 -0.98 -3.50
C GLY A 68 -15.41 -0.10 -3.34
N GLY A 69 -14.39 -0.32 -4.18
CA GLY A 69 -13.14 0.42 -4.21
C GLY A 69 -12.00 -0.23 -3.42
N LYS A 70 -10.78 0.10 -3.82
CA LYS A 70 -9.52 -0.47 -3.30
C LYS A 70 -9.47 -0.52 -1.77
N HIS A 71 -9.85 0.55 -1.09
CA HIS A 71 -9.78 0.64 0.38
C HIS A 71 -10.67 -0.38 1.10
N ARG A 72 -11.86 -0.73 0.54
CA ARG A 72 -12.74 -1.79 1.09
C ARG A 72 -12.15 -3.17 0.84
N ALA A 73 -11.60 -3.39 -0.35
CA ALA A 73 -10.88 -4.63 -0.67
C ALA A 73 -9.68 -4.83 0.27
N LEU A 74 -8.91 -3.78 0.54
CA LEU A 74 -7.82 -3.83 1.50
C LEU A 74 -8.29 -4.15 2.92
N ASN A 75 -9.36 -3.51 3.41
CA ASN A 75 -9.96 -3.82 4.72
C ASN A 75 -10.34 -5.31 4.81
N ARG A 76 -10.91 -5.86 3.75
CA ARG A 76 -11.26 -7.28 3.68
C ARG A 76 -10.02 -8.17 3.74
N GLY A 77 -9.01 -7.88 2.92
CA GLY A 77 -7.75 -8.62 2.90
C GLY A 77 -7.03 -8.60 4.25
N ILE A 78 -6.98 -7.45 4.93
CA ILE A 78 -6.37 -7.29 6.25
C ILE A 78 -7.04 -8.17 7.31
N LYS A 79 -8.38 -8.29 7.28
CA LYS A 79 -9.12 -9.15 8.21
C LYS A 79 -8.84 -10.64 7.96
N GLU A 80 -8.67 -11.03 6.72
CA GLU A 80 -8.45 -12.42 6.28
C GLU A 80 -6.98 -12.87 6.38
N ALA A 81 -6.06 -11.92 6.58
CA ALA A 81 -4.63 -12.18 6.69
C ALA A 81 -4.29 -12.95 7.99
N LYS A 82 -3.37 -13.90 7.87
CA LYS A 82 -2.83 -14.69 9.00
C LYS A 82 -1.47 -14.18 9.47
N GLY A 83 -0.75 -13.46 8.61
CA GLY A 83 0.59 -12.95 8.91
C GLY A 83 0.60 -11.91 10.01
N ASP A 84 1.67 -11.85 10.78
CA ASP A 84 1.91 -10.81 11.79
C ASP A 84 2.17 -9.44 11.15
N TYR A 85 2.64 -9.47 9.90
CA TYR A 85 2.95 -8.29 9.09
C TYR A 85 2.27 -8.36 7.74
N ILE A 86 1.91 -7.20 7.21
CA ILE A 86 1.21 -7.05 5.93
C ILE A 86 1.96 -6.07 5.04
N ILE A 87 2.21 -6.48 3.79
CA ILE A 87 2.56 -5.60 2.69
C ILE A 87 1.40 -5.52 1.70
N ILE A 88 1.07 -4.31 1.25
CA ILE A 88 0.12 -4.09 0.16
C ILE A 88 0.94 -3.95 -1.13
N VAL A 89 0.61 -4.78 -2.12
CA VAL A 89 1.21 -4.71 -3.45
C VAL A 89 0.09 -4.53 -4.48
N ASP A 90 0.19 -3.46 -5.26
CA ASP A 90 -0.80 -3.17 -6.30
C ASP A 90 -0.77 -4.20 -7.42
N SER A 91 -1.90 -4.41 -8.07
CA SER A 91 -2.06 -5.44 -9.11
C SER A 91 -1.23 -5.18 -10.38
N ASP A 92 -0.73 -3.97 -10.55
CA ASP A 92 0.14 -3.53 -11.65
C ASP A 92 1.62 -3.42 -11.25
N ASP A 93 1.93 -3.57 -9.95
CA ASP A 93 3.30 -3.61 -9.42
C ASP A 93 3.79 -5.06 -9.25
N TYR A 94 5.10 -5.25 -9.05
CA TYR A 94 5.68 -6.55 -8.73
C TYR A 94 6.93 -6.41 -7.87
N LEU A 95 7.34 -7.50 -7.21
CA LEU A 95 8.42 -7.49 -6.23
C LEU A 95 9.78 -7.86 -6.87
N GLU A 96 10.87 -7.34 -6.30
CA GLU A 96 12.22 -7.84 -6.55
C GLU A 96 12.34 -9.28 -6.04
N SER A 97 13.20 -10.10 -6.67
CA SER A 97 13.32 -11.53 -6.35
C SER A 97 13.74 -11.84 -4.91
N ASN A 98 14.41 -10.91 -4.24
CA ASN A 98 14.84 -11.03 -2.83
C ASN A 98 14.00 -10.14 -1.88
N ALA A 99 12.86 -9.62 -2.32
CA ALA A 99 12.08 -8.67 -1.53
C ALA A 99 11.60 -9.26 -0.21
N ILE A 100 11.09 -10.49 -0.22
CA ILE A 100 10.60 -11.16 0.99
C ILE A 100 11.73 -11.40 1.99
N GLU A 101 12.89 -11.82 1.54
CA GLU A 101 14.08 -12.00 2.37
C GLU A 101 14.49 -10.71 3.08
N LEU A 102 14.55 -9.59 2.34
CA LEU A 102 14.85 -8.28 2.89
C LEU A 102 13.79 -7.84 3.91
N ILE A 103 12.51 -8.00 3.58
CA ILE A 103 11.40 -7.66 4.48
C ILE A 103 11.50 -8.44 5.80
N LEU A 104 11.72 -9.74 5.75
CA LEU A 104 11.83 -10.57 6.96
C LEU A 104 13.05 -10.17 7.81
N LYS A 105 14.18 -9.84 7.18
CA LYS A 105 15.37 -9.30 7.87
C LYS A 105 15.05 -7.97 8.57
N TRP A 106 14.33 -7.06 7.88
CA TRP A 106 13.95 -5.77 8.45
C TRP A 106 12.96 -5.91 9.61
N ILE A 107 11.97 -6.79 9.47
CA ILE A 107 11.00 -7.10 10.53
C ILE A 107 11.74 -7.63 11.77
N ASN A 108 12.73 -8.51 11.59
CA ASN A 108 13.51 -9.01 12.72
C ASN A 108 14.29 -7.89 13.43
N SER A 109 14.73 -6.86 12.71
CA SER A 109 15.46 -5.72 13.29
C SER A 109 14.60 -4.82 14.18
N ILE A 110 13.26 -4.96 14.12
CA ILE A 110 12.30 -4.17 14.91
C ILE A 110 11.54 -5.01 15.94
N LYS A 111 11.91 -6.28 16.13
CA LYS A 111 11.17 -7.22 16.99
C LYS A 111 10.97 -6.71 18.42
N ASN A 112 11.98 -6.02 18.96
CA ASN A 112 11.97 -5.49 20.33
C ASN A 112 11.66 -3.97 20.37
N GLU A 113 11.19 -3.40 19.26
CA GLU A 113 10.95 -1.97 19.11
C GLU A 113 9.44 -1.68 19.15
N GLU A 114 8.90 -1.47 20.35
CA GLU A 114 7.45 -1.27 20.54
C GLU A 114 6.89 -0.09 19.74
N LYS A 115 7.66 1.00 19.60
CA LYS A 115 7.24 2.22 18.90
C LYS A 115 7.48 2.21 17.40
N ILE A 116 8.02 1.11 16.85
CA ILE A 116 8.13 0.92 15.40
C ILE A 116 7.01 -0.03 14.96
N GLY A 117 6.07 0.53 14.19
CA GLY A 117 4.88 -0.17 13.71
C GLY A 117 5.02 -0.75 12.31
N ALA A 118 6.07 -0.38 11.58
CA ALA A 118 6.30 -0.82 10.21
C ALA A 118 7.77 -0.76 9.81
N VAL A 119 8.12 -1.50 8.76
CA VAL A 119 9.35 -1.33 7.98
C VAL A 119 8.97 -0.89 6.56
N ALA A 120 9.88 -0.25 5.83
CA ALA A 120 9.60 0.17 4.46
C ALA A 120 10.86 0.15 3.59
N GLY A 121 10.72 -0.33 2.36
CA GLY A 121 11.69 -0.21 1.28
C GLY A 121 11.29 0.80 0.22
N ASN A 122 12.18 1.04 -0.74
CA ASN A 122 11.89 1.90 -1.86
C ASN A 122 11.17 1.16 -2.99
N LYS A 123 10.48 1.93 -3.81
CA LYS A 123 9.96 1.52 -5.11
C LYS A 123 10.84 2.08 -6.23
N LYS A 124 10.91 1.38 -7.34
CA LYS A 124 11.61 1.84 -8.56
C LYS A 124 10.75 1.61 -9.79
N PHE A 125 11.07 2.29 -10.87
CA PHE A 125 10.54 2.00 -12.19
C PHE A 125 11.25 0.79 -12.82
N GLU A 126 10.69 0.22 -13.88
CA GLU A 126 11.31 -0.88 -14.66
C GLU A 126 12.70 -0.53 -15.21
N ASN A 127 12.96 0.75 -15.49
CA ASN A 127 14.28 1.24 -15.90
C ASN A 127 15.31 1.36 -14.76
N GLY A 128 14.97 0.88 -13.56
CA GLY A 128 15.83 0.90 -12.38
C GLY A 128 15.86 2.22 -11.59
N LYS A 129 15.24 3.30 -12.11
CA LYS A 129 15.22 4.59 -11.42
C LYS A 129 14.31 4.54 -10.19
N MET A 130 14.87 4.90 -9.02
CA MET A 130 14.11 4.97 -7.76
C MET A 130 12.96 6.00 -7.85
N ILE A 131 11.80 5.64 -7.32
CA ILE A 131 10.66 6.56 -7.16
C ILE A 131 10.91 7.44 -5.94
N GLY A 132 11.05 8.75 -6.18
CA GLY A 132 11.42 9.71 -5.14
C GLY A 132 12.89 9.64 -4.76
N ASN A 133 13.19 9.63 -3.47
CA ASN A 133 14.57 9.54 -2.98
C ASN A 133 14.66 8.89 -1.58
N TYR A 134 15.89 8.50 -1.25
CA TYR A 134 16.33 8.06 0.06
C TYR A 134 17.70 8.71 0.36
N PRO A 135 17.98 9.17 1.61
CA PRO A 135 19.27 9.78 1.98
C PRO A 135 20.43 8.80 1.81
N ARG A 136 21.52 9.28 1.20
CA ARG A 136 22.74 8.48 1.04
C ARG A 136 23.38 8.16 2.39
N ASN A 137 24.13 7.07 2.46
CA ASN A 137 24.94 6.66 3.61
C ASN A 137 24.14 6.47 4.92
N ARG A 138 22.89 6.01 4.82
CA ARG A 138 22.09 5.63 5.97
C ARG A 138 21.63 4.18 5.81
N LEU A 139 21.94 3.33 6.80
CA LEU A 139 21.48 1.95 6.82
C LEU A 139 19.97 1.87 7.00
N TYR A 140 19.41 2.71 7.84
CA TYR A 140 17.98 2.91 8.02
C TYR A 140 17.66 4.27 8.66
N ILE A 141 16.39 4.66 8.61
CA ILE A 141 15.88 5.88 9.25
C ILE A 141 14.56 5.57 9.92
N ASP A 142 14.48 5.83 11.24
CA ASP A 142 13.25 5.69 12.02
C ASP A 142 12.54 7.04 12.10
N CYS A 143 11.39 7.16 11.45
CA CYS A 143 10.60 8.39 11.53
C CYS A 143 9.10 8.12 11.39
N TYR A 144 8.30 9.07 11.86
CA TYR A 144 6.86 9.07 11.59
C TYR A 144 6.58 9.28 10.11
N TYR A 145 5.58 8.61 9.57
CA TYR A 145 5.17 8.79 8.18
C TYR A 145 4.95 10.28 7.84
N THR A 146 4.31 11.03 8.73
CA THR A 146 4.04 12.47 8.60
C THR A 146 5.30 13.35 8.60
N LYS A 147 6.43 12.84 9.07
CA LYS A 147 7.72 13.56 9.15
C LYS A 147 8.76 13.11 8.12
N ARG A 148 8.45 12.12 7.26
CA ARG A 148 9.41 11.54 6.31
C ARG A 148 10.09 12.57 5.39
N LYS A 149 9.38 13.65 5.03
CA LYS A 149 9.95 14.73 4.19
C LYS A 149 11.09 15.48 4.89
N LYS A 150 11.02 15.67 6.22
CA LYS A 150 12.11 16.27 7.02
C LYS A 150 13.38 15.44 6.93
N TYR A 151 13.23 14.12 6.83
CA TYR A 151 14.35 13.18 6.66
C TYR A 151 14.72 12.94 5.19
N LYS A 152 14.22 13.77 4.26
CA LYS A 152 14.48 13.68 2.81
C LYS A 152 14.01 12.34 2.19
N ILE A 153 13.04 11.65 2.82
CA ILE A 153 12.39 10.47 2.27
C ILE A 153 11.18 10.94 1.46
N LYS A 154 11.25 10.82 0.13
CA LYS A 154 10.21 11.27 -0.81
C LYS A 154 9.77 10.13 -1.73
N GLY A 155 8.63 10.33 -2.38
CA GLY A 155 8.02 9.34 -3.30
C GLY A 155 7.32 8.21 -2.56
N ASP A 156 6.72 7.32 -3.32
CA ASP A 156 6.07 6.13 -2.78
C ASP A 156 7.10 5.14 -2.24
N LYS A 157 6.69 4.46 -1.19
CA LYS A 157 7.47 3.41 -0.53
C LYS A 157 6.60 2.16 -0.42
N SER A 158 7.24 1.02 -0.24
CA SER A 158 6.56 -0.23 0.08
C SER A 158 6.60 -0.40 1.59
N GLU A 159 5.54 0.05 2.25
CA GLU A 159 5.39 -0.06 3.70
C GLU A 159 4.86 -1.45 4.07
N VAL A 160 5.47 -2.06 5.09
CA VAL A 160 5.11 -3.35 5.67
C VAL A 160 4.71 -3.12 7.12
N PHE A 161 3.42 -3.10 7.40
CA PHE A 161 2.89 -2.78 8.72
C PHE A 161 2.67 -4.02 9.58
N LYS A 162 2.78 -3.86 10.91
CA LYS A 162 2.21 -4.81 11.85
C LYS A 162 0.71 -4.94 11.58
N ARG A 163 0.21 -6.17 11.41
CA ARG A 163 -1.21 -6.45 11.12
C ARG A 163 -2.14 -5.86 12.17
N GLU A 164 -1.76 -5.94 13.45
CA GLU A 164 -2.56 -5.37 14.56
C GLU A 164 -2.85 -3.88 14.40
N LEU A 165 -1.89 -3.10 13.83
CA LEU A 165 -2.09 -1.67 13.58
C LEU A 165 -3.08 -1.43 12.45
N LEU A 166 -3.02 -2.21 11.37
CA LEU A 166 -3.99 -2.10 10.28
C LEU A 166 -5.40 -2.50 10.71
N LEU A 167 -5.55 -3.47 11.60
CA LEU A 167 -6.82 -3.84 12.22
C LEU A 167 -7.34 -2.72 13.16
N LYS A 168 -6.45 -2.09 13.92
CA LYS A 168 -6.79 -0.99 14.83
C LYS A 168 -7.16 0.31 14.09
N PHE A 169 -6.56 0.55 12.93
CA PHE A 169 -6.76 1.74 12.10
C PHE A 169 -7.24 1.38 10.70
N PRO A 170 -8.45 0.81 10.54
CA PRO A 170 -8.95 0.42 9.21
C PRO A 170 -9.17 1.64 8.32
N PHE A 171 -9.18 1.41 7.02
CA PHE A 171 -9.59 2.40 6.04
C PHE A 171 -11.05 2.78 6.28
N LYS A 172 -11.34 4.07 6.39
CA LYS A 172 -12.70 4.55 6.56
C LYS A 172 -13.49 4.38 5.26
N GLU A 173 -14.68 3.85 5.38
CA GLU A 173 -15.61 3.64 4.27
C GLU A 173 -16.68 4.74 4.28
N PHE A 174 -17.00 5.27 3.12
CA PHE A 174 -18.07 6.24 2.93
C PHE A 174 -19.10 5.67 1.97
N GLU A 175 -20.38 5.87 2.30
CA GLU A 175 -21.49 5.44 1.44
C GLU A 175 -21.42 6.13 0.08
N ASN A 176 -21.57 5.35 -1.00
CA ASN A 176 -21.51 5.78 -2.40
C ASN A 176 -20.15 6.37 -2.84
N GLU A 177 -19.06 6.07 -2.12
CA GLU A 177 -17.70 6.44 -2.50
C GLU A 177 -16.80 5.20 -2.54
N ASN A 178 -15.92 5.13 -3.53
CA ASN A 178 -15.07 3.98 -3.80
C ASN A 178 -13.56 4.30 -3.79
N PHE A 179 -13.18 5.46 -3.27
CA PHE A 179 -11.78 5.86 -3.17
C PHE A 179 -11.45 6.54 -1.85
N LEU A 180 -10.37 6.10 -1.22
CA LEU A 180 -9.70 6.74 -0.10
C LEU A 180 -8.18 6.57 -0.23
N PRO A 181 -7.35 7.65 -0.11
CA PRO A 181 -5.90 7.51 -0.12
C PRO A 181 -5.39 6.68 1.06
N GLU A 182 -4.47 5.75 0.82
CA GLU A 182 -3.88 4.89 1.86
C GLU A 182 -3.16 5.67 2.95
N SER A 183 -2.56 6.81 2.59
CA SER A 183 -1.88 7.69 3.53
C SER A 183 -2.77 8.23 4.66
N THR A 184 -4.11 8.13 4.55
CA THR A 184 -5.02 8.40 5.68
C THR A 184 -4.76 7.47 6.86
N VAL A 185 -4.52 6.20 6.59
CA VAL A 185 -4.21 5.18 7.61
C VAL A 185 -2.79 5.38 8.13
N TRP A 186 -1.81 5.59 7.24
CA TRP A 186 -0.41 5.84 7.63
C TRP A 186 -0.26 7.06 8.54
N ASN A 187 -1.00 8.13 8.26
CA ASN A 187 -1.01 9.34 9.08
C ASN A 187 -1.63 9.08 10.46
N LYS A 188 -2.71 8.30 10.56
CA LYS A 188 -3.34 7.93 11.84
C LYS A 188 -2.43 7.05 12.70
N ILE A 189 -1.73 6.10 12.10
CA ILE A 189 -0.75 5.26 12.78
C ILE A 189 0.40 6.13 13.32
N ALA A 190 0.86 7.11 12.53
CA ALA A 190 1.89 8.06 12.98
C ALA A 190 1.39 8.98 14.11
N GLU A 191 0.13 9.44 14.08
CA GLU A 191 -0.52 10.21 15.14
C GLU A 191 -0.62 9.41 16.46
N ALA A 192 -0.86 8.10 16.35
CA ALA A 192 -0.86 7.18 17.48
C ALA A 192 0.55 6.88 18.06
N GLY A 193 1.61 7.50 17.52
CA GLY A 193 2.97 7.43 18.06
C GLY A 193 3.83 6.31 17.48
N TYR A 194 3.41 5.66 16.38
CA TYR A 194 4.19 4.62 15.73
C TYR A 194 5.05 5.19 14.58
N LYS A 195 6.33 4.84 14.57
CA LYS A 195 7.29 5.17 13.51
C LYS A 195 7.35 4.05 12.47
N ILE A 196 7.94 4.37 11.34
CA ILE A 196 8.34 3.42 10.30
C ILE A 196 9.87 3.43 10.23
N ARG A 197 10.49 2.26 10.14
CA ARG A 197 11.91 2.09 9.82
C ARG A 197 12.06 1.97 8.32
N TYR A 198 12.62 3.00 7.70
CA TYR A 198 12.85 3.05 6.25
C TYR A 198 14.25 2.54 5.92
N PHE A 199 14.34 1.71 4.87
CA PHE A 199 15.58 1.13 4.37
C PHE A 199 15.90 1.63 2.96
N PRO A 200 17.19 1.61 2.54
CA PRO A 200 17.62 2.12 1.23
C PRO A 200 17.29 1.21 0.05
N GLU A 201 17.04 -0.08 0.27
CA GLU A 201 16.86 -1.04 -0.79
C GLU A 201 15.53 -0.85 -1.53
N ASN A 202 15.54 -1.14 -2.84
CA ASN A 202 14.32 -1.24 -3.65
C ASN A 202 13.77 -2.65 -3.51
N ILE A 203 12.48 -2.78 -3.21
CA ILE A 203 11.81 -4.08 -3.08
C ILE A 203 10.61 -4.24 -4.00
N CYS A 204 10.17 -3.16 -4.64
CA CYS A 204 9.01 -3.18 -5.52
C CYS A 204 9.31 -2.42 -6.82
N ILE A 205 8.83 -2.94 -7.93
CA ILE A 205 8.92 -2.37 -9.25
C ILE A 205 7.53 -1.89 -9.66
N CYS A 206 7.42 -0.59 -9.96
CA CYS A 206 6.15 0.04 -10.32
C CYS A 206 6.02 0.25 -11.81
N ARG A 207 4.82 -0.01 -12.31
CA ARG A 207 4.37 0.37 -13.65
C ARG A 207 3.35 1.48 -13.59
N TYR A 208 3.57 2.53 -14.38
CA TYR A 208 2.55 3.55 -14.59
C TYR A 208 1.73 3.21 -15.82
N LEU A 209 0.50 2.75 -15.57
CA LEU A 209 -0.42 2.38 -16.64
C LEU A 209 -1.28 3.57 -17.08
N GLU A 210 -1.74 3.52 -18.33
CA GLU A 210 -2.63 4.55 -18.88
C GLU A 210 -3.99 4.59 -18.21
N ASP A 211 -4.48 3.47 -17.73
CA ASP A 211 -5.74 3.29 -16.99
C ASP A 211 -5.56 3.33 -15.45
N GLY A 212 -4.37 3.75 -14.97
CA GLY A 212 -4.08 3.90 -13.54
C GLY A 212 -4.93 4.98 -12.87
N LEU A 213 -5.31 4.76 -11.61
CA LEU A 213 -6.15 5.70 -10.82
C LEU A 213 -5.56 7.11 -10.75
N THR A 214 -4.25 7.26 -10.84
CA THR A 214 -3.55 8.55 -10.73
C THR A 214 -3.72 9.46 -11.94
N LYS A 215 -4.05 8.92 -13.13
CA LYS A 215 -4.22 9.73 -14.34
C LYS A 215 -5.45 10.65 -14.31
N ASN A 216 -6.50 10.23 -13.61
CA ASN A 216 -7.74 11.05 -13.54
C ASN A 216 -8.05 11.46 -12.09
N ILE A 217 -7.00 11.82 -11.35
CA ILE A 217 -7.09 12.10 -9.91
C ILE A 217 -8.12 13.19 -9.58
N LYS A 218 -8.31 14.19 -10.44
CA LYS A 218 -9.27 15.26 -10.22
C LYS A 218 -10.70 14.73 -10.17
N ASN A 219 -11.13 13.98 -11.17
CA ASN A 219 -12.47 13.39 -11.21
C ASN A 219 -12.66 12.35 -10.10
N LEU A 220 -11.61 11.58 -9.82
CA LEU A 220 -11.61 10.62 -8.72
C LEU A 220 -11.90 11.31 -7.38
N ILE A 221 -11.25 12.45 -7.11
CA ILE A 221 -11.47 13.24 -5.89
C ILE A 221 -12.89 13.85 -5.86
N LEU A 222 -13.38 14.40 -6.96
CA LEU A 222 -14.70 15.02 -7.02
C LEU A 222 -15.82 13.99 -6.79
N ASN A 223 -15.65 12.78 -7.33
CA ASN A 223 -16.60 11.67 -7.14
C ASN A 223 -16.52 11.05 -5.73
N ASN A 224 -15.43 11.29 -5.00
CA ASN A 224 -15.19 10.76 -3.66
C ASN A 224 -14.91 11.87 -2.65
N PHE A 225 -15.77 12.87 -2.64
CA PHE A 225 -15.52 14.13 -1.92
C PHE A 225 -15.54 14.01 -0.40
N LYS A 226 -16.37 13.12 0.18
CA LYS A 226 -16.40 12.85 1.64
C LYS A 226 -15.07 12.23 2.08
N GLY A 227 -14.57 11.23 1.34
CA GLY A 227 -13.28 10.61 1.56
C GLY A 227 -12.13 11.60 1.41
N TYR A 228 -12.17 12.45 0.38
CA TYR A 228 -11.17 13.50 0.19
C TYR A 228 -11.19 14.55 1.31
N THR A 229 -12.36 14.97 1.75
CA THR A 229 -12.52 15.89 2.89
C THR A 229 -11.92 15.28 4.16
N TYR A 230 -12.19 14.01 4.40
CA TYR A 230 -11.63 13.27 5.50
C TYR A 230 -10.09 13.18 5.42
N TYR A 231 -9.56 12.89 4.24
CA TYR A 231 -8.12 12.87 3.97
C TYR A 231 -7.44 14.21 4.30
N GLU A 232 -7.97 15.34 3.79
CA GLU A 232 -7.37 16.64 4.06
C GLU A 232 -7.54 17.08 5.51
N LYS A 233 -8.62 16.68 6.19
CA LYS A 233 -8.77 16.88 7.64
C LYS A 233 -7.69 16.15 8.45
N ILE A 234 -7.35 14.94 8.07
CA ILE A 234 -6.24 14.19 8.70
C ILE A 234 -4.91 14.87 8.40
N ASN A 235 -4.64 15.24 7.14
CA ASN A 235 -3.43 15.94 6.76
C ASN A 235 -3.25 17.25 7.55
N TYR A 236 -4.31 18.03 7.71
CA TYR A 236 -4.26 19.26 8.51
C TYR A 236 -3.86 19.00 9.95
N LYS A 237 -4.41 17.96 10.57
CA LYS A 237 -4.12 17.61 11.96
C LYS A 237 -2.72 17.03 12.17
N THR A 238 -2.24 16.23 11.26
CA THR A 238 -1.06 15.36 11.46
C THR A 238 0.22 15.89 10.80
N LEU A 239 0.11 16.67 9.73
CA LEU A 239 1.27 17.26 9.08
C LEU A 239 1.73 18.54 9.79
N SER A 240 3.03 18.82 9.71
CA SER A 240 3.58 20.09 10.21
C SER A 240 3.52 21.18 9.15
N PHE A 241 3.64 22.45 9.60
CA PHE A 241 3.81 23.61 8.72
C PHE A 241 4.96 23.39 7.72
N PRO A 242 4.82 23.80 6.45
CA PRO A 242 3.63 24.42 5.84
C PRO A 242 2.61 23.43 5.27
N TYR A 243 2.85 22.11 5.35
CA TYR A 243 2.04 21.07 4.69
C TYR A 243 0.61 20.95 5.22
N ASN A 244 0.38 21.25 6.50
CA ASN A 244 -0.95 21.31 7.09
C ASN A 244 -1.80 22.44 6.47
N TYR A 245 -1.23 23.62 6.23
CA TYR A 245 -1.94 24.71 5.58
C TYR A 245 -2.19 24.42 4.09
N LEU A 246 -1.27 23.74 3.41
CA LEU A 246 -1.50 23.26 2.05
C LEU A 246 -2.69 22.30 1.96
N ALA A 247 -2.99 21.53 3.02
CA ALA A 247 -4.18 20.68 3.08
C ALA A 247 -5.46 21.51 3.02
N ILE A 248 -5.53 22.62 3.75
CA ILE A 248 -6.67 23.57 3.68
C ILE A 248 -6.81 24.16 2.28
N SER A 249 -5.71 24.64 1.70
CA SER A 249 -5.71 25.23 0.35
C SER A 249 -6.21 24.26 -0.70
N ARG A 250 -5.74 23.01 -0.69
CA ARG A 250 -6.21 21.95 -1.60
C ARG A 250 -7.69 21.65 -1.40
N PHE A 251 -8.14 21.55 -0.14
CA PHE A 251 -9.55 21.33 0.16
C PHE A 251 -10.43 22.45 -0.42
N ILE A 252 -10.08 23.73 -0.18
CA ILE A 252 -10.83 24.90 -0.69
C ILE A 252 -10.88 24.87 -2.22
N THR A 253 -9.76 24.56 -2.89
CA THR A 253 -9.67 24.50 -4.35
C THR A 253 -10.63 23.46 -4.93
N ILE A 254 -10.69 22.27 -4.35
CA ILE A 254 -11.59 21.21 -4.81
C ILE A 254 -13.04 21.48 -4.44
N ALA A 255 -13.31 22.04 -3.25
CA ALA A 255 -14.67 22.38 -2.84
C ALA A 255 -15.34 23.43 -3.76
N LYS A 256 -14.55 24.39 -4.29
CA LYS A 256 -15.04 25.36 -5.28
C LYS A 256 -15.44 24.72 -6.63
N GLN A 257 -14.87 23.56 -6.98
CA GLN A 257 -15.15 22.87 -8.25
C GLN A 257 -16.34 21.89 -8.14
N LYS A 258 -16.78 21.58 -6.92
CA LYS A 258 -17.94 20.72 -6.67
C LYS A 258 -19.29 21.49 -6.65
N LYS A 259 -19.24 22.81 -6.60
CA LYS A 259 -20.42 23.68 -6.78
C LYS A 259 -20.76 23.77 -8.26
#